data_56441488c25786d7afdb1b5364fe29eb
#
_entry.id   56441488c25786d7afdb1b5364fe29eb
#
_cell.length_a   1.000
_cell.length_b   1.000
_cell.length_c   1.000
_cell.angle_alpha   90.00
_cell.angle_beta   90.00
_cell.angle_gamma   90.00
#
_symmetry.space_group_name_H-M   'P 1'
#
loop_
_entity.id
_entity.type
_entity.pdbx_description
1 polymer ?
#
loop_
_entity_poly.entity_id
_entity_poly.type
_entity_poly.pdbx_seq_one_letter_code
_entity_poly.pdbx_strand_id
1 'polypeptide(L)'
;RLSGGEKQKLALARALITKPEMLFLDEPTASLDGKTTIAIEKLLKNCAENGTTIMMSTHDIGQAKRLAKNILFLNKGKLESTQPAKTFFLEPISHNARRFIAGDIVE
;
A
#
# COMPACT_ATOMS: atom_id res chain seq x y z
N ARG A 1 4.57 19.70 -19.75
CA ARG A 1 5.41 18.75 -19.00
C ARG A 1 4.66 18.20 -17.79
N LEU A 2 4.64 16.87 -17.64
CA LEU A 2 3.95 16.23 -16.55
C LEU A 2 4.81 16.22 -15.27
N SER A 3 4.16 16.44 -14.11
CA SER A 3 4.81 16.25 -12.81
C SER A 3 5.01 14.75 -12.54
N GLY A 4 5.82 14.41 -11.52
CA GLY A 4 6.00 13.03 -11.10
C GLY A 4 4.68 12.36 -10.72
N GLY A 5 3.81 13.07 -10.01
CA GLY A 5 2.49 12.57 -9.63
C GLY A 5 1.56 12.35 -10.80
N GLU A 6 1.61 13.26 -11.79
CA GLU A 6 0.81 13.11 -13.00
C GLU A 6 1.28 11.91 -13.83
N LYS A 7 2.60 11.71 -13.91
CA LYS A 7 3.16 10.53 -14.60
C LYS A 7 2.73 9.23 -13.93
N GLN A 8 2.72 9.22 -12.59
CA GLN A 8 2.30 8.05 -11.83
C GLN A 8 0.82 7.74 -12.04
N LYS A 9 -0.03 8.77 -12.00
CA LYS A 9 -1.46 8.63 -12.27
C LYS A 9 -1.69 8.09 -13.68
N LEU A 10 -0.98 8.61 -14.66
CA LEU A 10 -1.11 8.18 -16.05
C LEU A 10 -0.68 6.72 -16.21
N ALA A 11 0.42 6.33 -15.57
CA ALA A 11 0.90 4.95 -15.63
C ALA A 11 -0.13 3.98 -15.03
N LEU A 12 -0.72 4.36 -13.88
CA LEU A 12 -1.77 3.56 -13.26
C LEU A 12 -3.01 3.47 -14.14
N ALA A 13 -3.44 4.59 -14.72
CA ALA A 13 -4.60 4.61 -15.59
C ALA A 13 -4.41 3.69 -16.79
N ARG A 14 -3.21 3.69 -17.38
CA ARG A 14 -2.88 2.79 -18.48
C ARG A 14 -2.92 1.32 -18.07
N ALA A 15 -2.37 1.03 -16.89
CA ALA A 15 -2.41 -0.33 -16.35
C ALA A 15 -3.84 -0.80 -16.14
N LEU A 16 -4.72 0.10 -15.67
CA LEU A 16 -6.11 -0.22 -15.39
C LEU A 16 -6.94 -0.47 -16.64
N ILE A 17 -6.59 0.15 -17.77
CA ILE A 17 -7.30 -0.06 -19.03
C ILE A 17 -7.27 -1.53 -19.44
N THR A 18 -6.17 -2.24 -19.13
CA THR A 18 -6.02 -3.66 -19.45
C THR A 18 -6.79 -4.57 -18.50
N LYS A 19 -7.37 -4.02 -17.43
CA LYS A 19 -8.10 -4.75 -16.39
C LYS A 19 -7.31 -5.95 -15.88
N PRO A 20 -6.12 -5.73 -15.33
CA PRO A 20 -5.26 -6.83 -14.89
C PRO A 20 -5.91 -7.61 -13.74
N GLU A 21 -5.62 -8.90 -13.67
CA GLU A 21 -6.07 -9.70 -12.53
C GLU A 21 -5.27 -9.38 -11.29
N MET A 22 -4.00 -9.07 -11.45
CA MET A 22 -3.11 -8.73 -10.35
C MET A 22 -2.20 -7.57 -10.73
N LEU A 23 -1.97 -6.69 -9.75
CA LEU A 23 -1.13 -5.52 -9.92
C LEU A 23 -0.16 -5.44 -8.74
N PHE A 24 1.14 -5.33 -9.04
CA PHE A 24 2.17 -5.16 -8.02
C PHE A 24 2.72 -3.74 -8.06
N LEU A 25 2.75 -3.07 -6.93
CA LEU A 25 3.22 -1.70 -6.82
C LEU A 25 4.19 -1.55 -5.67
N ASP A 26 5.30 -0.85 -5.91
CA ASP A 26 6.30 -0.59 -4.89
C ASP A 26 6.22 0.88 -4.48
N GLU A 27 5.71 1.14 -3.29
CA GLU A 27 5.53 2.48 -2.72
C GLU A 27 5.02 3.49 -3.75
N PRO A 28 3.82 3.26 -4.30
CA PRO A 28 3.36 4.02 -5.48
C PRO A 28 3.11 5.51 -5.22
N THR A 29 3.05 5.94 -3.97
CA THR A 29 2.82 7.35 -3.63
C THR A 29 4.01 7.99 -2.90
N ALA A 30 5.15 7.30 -2.83
CA ALA A 30 6.33 7.85 -2.19
C ALA A 30 6.76 9.16 -2.87
N SER A 31 7.09 10.17 -2.08
CA SER A 31 7.54 11.49 -2.53
C SER A 31 6.50 12.31 -3.30
N LEU A 32 5.23 11.93 -3.25
CA LEU A 32 4.15 12.70 -3.87
C LEU A 32 3.44 13.55 -2.81
N ASP A 33 2.81 14.65 -3.25
CA ASP A 33 2.05 15.49 -2.33
C ASP A 33 0.75 14.79 -1.88
N GLY A 34 0.10 15.35 -0.84
CA GLY A 34 -1.10 14.73 -0.29
C GLY A 34 -2.27 14.66 -1.26
N LYS A 35 -2.44 15.67 -2.09
CA LYS A 35 -3.53 15.73 -3.06
C LYS A 35 -3.38 14.64 -4.13
N THR A 36 -2.17 14.48 -4.65
CA THR A 36 -1.86 13.46 -5.66
C THR A 36 -1.96 12.07 -5.04
N THR A 37 -1.47 11.90 -3.81
CA THR A 37 -1.58 10.64 -3.07
C THR A 37 -3.03 10.20 -2.93
N ILE A 38 -3.92 11.11 -2.53
CA ILE A 38 -5.35 10.81 -2.40
C ILE A 38 -5.94 10.36 -3.74
N ALA A 39 -5.59 11.05 -4.83
CA ALA A 39 -6.09 10.69 -6.15
C ALA A 39 -5.65 9.29 -6.56
N ILE A 40 -4.39 8.94 -6.29
CA ILE A 40 -3.87 7.61 -6.60
C ILE A 40 -4.55 6.55 -5.74
N GLU A 41 -4.74 6.82 -4.44
CA GLU A 41 -5.42 5.88 -3.56
C GLU A 41 -6.85 5.59 -4.02
N LYS A 42 -7.55 6.61 -4.53
CA LYS A 42 -8.89 6.43 -5.09
C LYS A 42 -8.89 5.53 -6.31
N LEU A 43 -7.90 5.72 -7.19
CA LEU A 43 -7.74 4.86 -8.36
C LEU A 43 -7.50 3.40 -7.96
N LEU A 44 -6.65 3.18 -6.96
CA LEU A 44 -6.34 1.84 -6.48
C LEU A 44 -7.56 1.16 -5.85
N LYS A 45 -8.33 1.90 -5.04
CA LYS A 45 -9.56 1.38 -4.46
C LYS A 45 -10.57 0.98 -5.52
N ASN A 46 -10.76 1.85 -6.50
CA ASN A 46 -11.68 1.59 -7.58
C ASN A 46 -11.28 0.33 -8.36
N CYS A 47 -9.99 0.19 -8.60
CA CYS A 47 -9.44 -0.97 -9.29
C CYS A 47 -9.70 -2.26 -8.51
N ALA A 48 -9.46 -2.24 -7.21
CA ALA A 48 -9.69 -3.40 -6.34
C ALA A 48 -11.17 -3.78 -6.29
N GLU A 49 -12.05 -2.78 -6.24
CA GLU A 49 -13.51 -3.01 -6.25
C GLU A 49 -13.97 -3.64 -7.56
N ASN A 50 -13.25 -3.41 -8.64
CA ASN A 50 -13.56 -3.97 -9.95
C ASN A 50 -12.85 -5.30 -10.23
N GLY A 51 -12.30 -5.93 -9.20
CA GLY A 51 -11.79 -7.28 -9.30
C GLY A 51 -10.28 -7.47 -9.43
N THR A 52 -9.52 -6.37 -9.48
CA THR A 52 -8.06 -6.50 -9.52
C THR A 52 -7.52 -6.77 -8.12
N THR A 53 -6.67 -7.79 -7.98
CA THR A 53 -5.93 -8.00 -6.74
C THR A 53 -4.70 -7.11 -6.74
N ILE A 54 -4.55 -6.29 -5.72
CA ILE A 54 -3.41 -5.36 -5.62
C ILE A 54 -2.52 -5.79 -4.47
N MET A 55 -1.22 -5.91 -4.75
CA MET A 55 -0.20 -6.08 -3.74
C MET A 55 0.72 -4.87 -3.83
N MET A 56 0.84 -4.12 -2.74
CA MET A 56 1.72 -2.94 -2.74
C MET A 56 2.53 -2.86 -1.46
N SER A 57 3.72 -2.29 -1.58
CA SER A 57 4.53 -1.99 -0.42
C SER A 57 4.29 -0.55 0.01
N THR A 58 4.37 -0.29 1.31
CA THR A 58 4.29 1.05 1.85
C THR A 58 4.92 1.12 3.23
N HIS A 59 5.51 2.26 3.57
CA HIS A 59 5.96 2.57 4.92
C HIS A 59 4.95 3.46 5.66
N ASP A 60 3.92 3.89 4.97
CA ASP A 60 2.91 4.79 5.53
C ASP A 60 1.80 3.98 6.20
N ILE A 61 1.80 3.98 7.53
CA ILE A 61 0.81 3.25 8.33
C ILE A 61 -0.61 3.75 8.02
N GLY A 62 -0.78 5.06 7.86
CA GLY A 62 -2.08 5.63 7.51
C GLY A 62 -2.61 5.12 6.19
N GLN A 63 -1.74 5.02 5.19
CA GLN A 63 -2.10 4.47 3.89
C GLN A 63 -2.50 3.00 3.98
N ALA A 64 -1.73 2.22 4.73
CA ALA A 64 -2.06 0.81 4.94
C ALA A 64 -3.42 0.65 5.60
N LYS A 65 -3.73 1.50 6.59
CA LYS A 65 -5.05 1.48 7.24
C LYS A 65 -6.18 1.81 6.28
N ARG A 66 -5.96 2.76 5.38
CA ARG A 66 -6.99 3.19 4.42
C ARG A 66 -7.24 2.17 3.32
N LEU A 67 -6.21 1.47 2.88
CA LEU A 67 -6.27 0.67 1.66
C LEU A 67 -6.25 -0.83 1.88
N ALA A 68 -5.53 -1.31 2.87
CA ALA A 68 -5.23 -2.73 2.98
C ALA A 68 -6.39 -3.54 3.54
N LYS A 69 -6.60 -4.71 2.95
CA LYS A 69 -7.48 -5.74 3.48
C LYS A 69 -6.67 -6.72 4.32
N ASN A 70 -5.48 -7.04 3.84
CA ASN A 70 -4.55 -7.93 4.52
C ASN A 70 -3.17 -7.30 4.57
N ILE A 71 -2.43 -7.57 5.63
CA ILE A 71 -1.09 -7.03 5.84
C ILE A 71 -0.08 -8.17 5.88
N LEU A 72 0.99 -8.02 5.08
CA LEU A 72 2.16 -8.87 5.17
C LEU A 72 3.27 -8.02 5.76
N PHE A 73 3.74 -8.38 6.95
CA PHE A 73 4.81 -7.61 7.59
C PHE A 73 6.16 -8.24 7.30
N LEU A 74 7.00 -7.47 6.61
CA LEU A 74 8.35 -7.88 6.24
C LEU A 74 9.37 -7.15 7.07
N ASN A 75 10.39 -7.85 7.55
CA ASN A 75 11.50 -7.26 8.28
C ASN A 75 12.79 -8.00 7.92
N LYS A 76 13.80 -7.23 7.53
CA LYS A 76 15.12 -7.77 7.17
C LYS A 76 15.02 -8.88 6.12
N GLY A 77 14.17 -8.67 5.12
CA GLY A 77 13.98 -9.61 4.02
C GLY A 77 13.16 -10.84 4.37
N LYS A 78 12.56 -10.90 5.54
CA LYS A 78 11.76 -12.04 5.98
C LYS A 78 10.31 -11.66 6.22
N LEU A 79 9.41 -12.55 5.84
CA LEU A 79 7.99 -12.41 6.16
C LEU A 79 7.78 -12.84 7.60
N GLU A 80 7.46 -11.88 8.49
CA GLU A 80 7.27 -12.15 9.91
C GLU A 80 5.83 -12.51 10.25
N SER A 81 4.87 -11.89 9.56
CA SER A 81 3.47 -12.19 9.82
C SER A 81 2.59 -11.86 8.64
N THR A 82 1.44 -12.52 8.59
CA THR A 82 0.36 -12.24 7.65
C THR A 82 -0.92 -12.17 8.46
N GLN A 83 -1.60 -11.04 8.41
CA GLN A 83 -2.82 -10.81 9.17
C GLN A 83 -3.82 -9.97 8.41
N PRO A 84 -5.13 -10.14 8.67
CA PRO A 84 -6.11 -9.14 8.22
C PRO A 84 -5.74 -7.78 8.79
N ALA A 85 -5.98 -6.71 8.03
CA ALA A 85 -5.62 -5.37 8.46
C ALA A 85 -6.24 -5.00 9.81
N LYS A 86 -7.48 -5.37 10.05
CA LYS A 86 -8.16 -5.09 11.31
C LYS A 86 -7.39 -5.61 12.53
N THR A 87 -6.94 -6.86 12.45
CA THR A 87 -6.21 -7.46 13.57
C THR A 87 -4.77 -7.00 13.65
N PHE A 88 -4.16 -6.73 12.49
CA PHE A 88 -2.77 -6.27 12.46
C PHE A 88 -2.57 -4.98 13.26
N PHE A 89 -3.44 -4.01 13.09
CA PHE A 89 -3.28 -2.71 13.75
C PHE A 89 -3.74 -2.73 15.21
N LEU A 90 -4.61 -3.65 15.60
CA LEU A 90 -5.08 -3.78 16.97
C LEU A 90 -4.24 -4.74 17.81
N GLU A 91 -3.92 -5.89 17.25
CA GLU A 91 -3.19 -6.95 17.93
C GLU A 91 -2.18 -7.60 16.99
N PRO A 92 -1.08 -6.91 16.66
CA PRO A 92 -0.09 -7.50 15.77
C PRO A 92 0.59 -8.72 16.39
N ILE A 93 0.70 -9.79 15.63
CA ILE A 93 1.32 -11.03 16.07
C ILE A 93 2.82 -10.85 16.25
N SER A 94 3.47 -10.16 15.31
CA SER A 94 4.91 -9.93 15.35
C SER A 94 5.29 -8.87 16.35
N HIS A 95 6.29 -9.16 17.19
CA HIS A 95 6.85 -8.18 18.14
C HIS A 95 7.42 -6.97 17.38
N ASN A 96 8.11 -7.21 16.27
CA ASN A 96 8.67 -6.12 15.46
C ASN A 96 7.57 -5.27 14.81
N ALA A 97 6.44 -5.89 14.43
CA ALA A 97 5.31 -5.14 13.90
C ALA A 97 4.72 -4.22 14.97
N ARG A 98 4.64 -4.68 16.23
CA ARG A 98 4.18 -3.84 17.34
C ARG A 98 5.05 -2.60 17.49
N ARG A 99 6.36 -2.80 17.44
CA ARG A 99 7.33 -1.68 17.55
C ARG A 99 7.19 -0.73 16.37
N PHE A 100 7.05 -1.27 15.17
CA PHE A 100 6.89 -0.46 13.96
C PHE A 100 5.63 0.41 14.04
N ILE A 101 4.51 -0.18 14.44
CA ILE A 101 3.23 0.54 14.56
C ILE A 101 3.31 1.61 15.65
N ALA A 102 4.04 1.34 16.73
CA ALA A 102 4.24 2.29 17.82
C ALA A 102 5.23 3.41 17.47
N GLY A 103 5.90 3.33 16.32
CA GLY A 103 6.87 4.33 15.91
C GLY A 103 8.28 4.06 16.35
N ASP A 104 8.56 2.88 16.89
CA ASP A 104 9.92 2.50 17.30
C ASP A 104 10.74 2.07 16.08
N ILE A 105 12.07 2.11 16.26
CA ILE A 105 12.98 1.60 15.25
C ILE A 105 13.01 0.07 15.34
N VAL A 106 12.80 -0.59 14.20
CA VAL A 106 12.85 -2.05 14.10
C VAL A 106 14.19 -2.45 13.49
N GLU A 107 14.98 -3.20 14.24
CA GLU A 107 16.30 -3.67 13.80
C GLU A 107 16.26 -5.08 13.22
#